data_16b3d4ab493bf279349e8d0d1c76b90a
#
_entry.id   16b3d4ab493bf279349e8d0d1c76b90a
#
_cell.length_a   1.000
_cell.length_b   1.000
_cell.length_c   1.000
_cell.angle_alpha   90.00
_cell.angle_beta   90.00
_cell.angle_gamma   90.00
#
_symmetry.space_group_name_H-M   'P 1'
#
loop_
_entity.id
_entity.type
_entity.pdbx_description
1 polymer ?
#
loop_
_entity_poly.entity_id
_entity_poly.type
_entity_poly.pdbx_seq_one_letter_code
_entity_poly.pdbx_strand_id
1 'polypeptide(L)'
;MLHFSKLRIAIILGIIVLGALFAAPNLIARDKLDSLPSWVPKTVVSLGLDLQGGSHLLYEVDTKGLVQSRLNAAVDDIREKLNGAKPRIGYLDLGVANGAVSLKLRDSADIDRARPLLKAATADMDLQIADDGQVTARYGDEALKKLKSTVVDQSIEVIRKRIDETGTKEPTIIREGEDRIVVQLPGVKDPEYIKTVIGTTAKMTFQMVDENAMATGQPGPGDEVLPVTDARTNGEQKLIVQKQILIHGENLVDAQQTFENGGQPVVAFKFDNIGARKFGEATAKNVGRRFAIVLDKKIISAPVIKDAILGGSGIISGNFTTQSATELALLLRAGALPADLTVIEERTVGADLGADSIQAGKEACIIAVVAIVVAMVVLYGLFGIFADVALVLNFVLIMGALSVLGATLTFPGIAGMVLTLGMAVDANVLILERVREEMRHGRSPVTAMEAGYREAQATIIDANVTHFIATLFLFEFGSGPIKGFAITLIIGIATSFFTSVFVTRLMTSMWLRRRRPKLLPL
;
A
#
# COMPACT_ATOMS: atom_id res chain seq x y z
N MET A 1 -49.48 13.29 1.04
CA MET A 1 -48.05 12.97 1.00
C MET A 1 -47.09 14.17 1.06
N LEU A 2 -47.54 15.39 0.91
CA LEU A 2 -46.72 16.61 1.11
C LEU A 2 -46.55 16.99 2.62
N HIS A 3 -46.99 16.13 3.54
CA HIS A 3 -46.82 16.33 4.96
C HIS A 3 -45.54 15.65 5.45
N PHE A 4 -44.50 16.44 5.77
CA PHE A 4 -43.34 15.99 6.47
C PHE A 4 -43.56 16.07 7.98
N SER A 5 -43.35 14.97 8.70
CA SER A 5 -43.29 15.00 10.15
C SER A 5 -42.06 15.79 10.60
N LYS A 6 -42.10 16.40 11.80
CA LYS A 6 -40.97 17.14 12.37
C LYS A 6 -39.71 16.27 12.42
N LEU A 7 -39.85 14.95 12.70
CA LEU A 7 -38.75 13.99 12.73
C LEU A 7 -38.10 13.83 11.35
N ARG A 8 -38.88 13.71 10.27
CA ARG A 8 -38.35 13.61 8.89
C ARG A 8 -37.58 14.86 8.47
N ILE A 9 -38.10 16.05 8.83
CA ILE A 9 -37.41 17.32 8.56
C ILE A 9 -36.08 17.36 9.33
N ALA A 10 -36.09 16.96 10.60
CA ALA A 10 -34.88 16.91 11.43
C ALA A 10 -33.83 15.95 10.87
N ILE A 11 -34.25 14.78 10.38
CA ILE A 11 -33.33 13.79 9.73
C ILE A 11 -32.72 14.38 8.45
N ILE A 12 -33.52 14.96 7.57
CA ILE A 12 -33.04 15.58 6.30
C ILE A 12 -32.01 16.67 6.61
N LEU A 13 -32.35 17.60 7.52
CA LEU A 13 -31.46 18.68 7.91
C LEU A 13 -30.21 18.15 8.63
N GLY A 14 -30.34 17.12 9.46
CA GLY A 14 -29.23 16.46 10.13
C GLY A 14 -28.22 15.87 9.15
N ILE A 15 -28.68 15.18 8.12
CA ILE A 15 -27.81 14.62 7.06
C ILE A 15 -27.08 15.75 6.31
N ILE A 16 -27.79 16.85 5.97
CA ILE A 16 -27.18 17.98 5.27
C ILE A 16 -26.11 18.64 6.15
N VAL A 17 -26.40 18.89 7.44
CA VAL A 17 -25.47 19.50 8.37
C VAL A 17 -24.24 18.61 8.60
N LEU A 18 -24.43 17.29 8.76
CA LEU A 18 -23.34 16.33 8.87
C LEU A 18 -22.48 16.33 7.60
N GLY A 19 -23.09 16.26 6.42
CA GLY A 19 -22.35 16.32 5.17
C GLY A 19 -21.54 17.61 5.03
N ALA A 20 -22.14 18.76 5.38
CA ALA A 20 -21.46 20.05 5.35
C ALA A 20 -20.30 20.12 6.35
N LEU A 21 -20.47 19.53 7.56
CA LEU A 21 -19.43 19.48 8.59
C LEU A 21 -18.20 18.70 8.10
N PHE A 22 -18.41 17.54 7.45
CA PHE A 22 -17.32 16.74 6.90
C PHE A 22 -16.77 17.28 5.58
N ALA A 23 -17.53 18.07 4.82
CA ALA A 23 -17.04 18.74 3.62
C ALA A 23 -16.21 20.00 3.93
N ALA A 24 -16.50 20.69 5.03
CA ALA A 24 -15.88 21.96 5.40
C ALA A 24 -14.34 21.93 5.49
N PRO A 25 -13.67 20.88 6.02
CA PRO A 25 -12.21 20.80 6.06
C PRO A 25 -11.55 20.92 4.68
N ASN A 26 -12.23 20.50 3.60
CA ASN A 26 -11.69 20.59 2.24
C ASN A 26 -11.58 22.04 1.71
N LEU A 27 -12.23 22.99 2.36
CA LEU A 27 -12.17 24.43 2.01
C LEU A 27 -11.06 25.16 2.81
N ILE A 28 -10.45 24.50 3.79
CA ILE A 28 -9.47 25.10 4.69
C ILE A 28 -8.07 24.65 4.26
N ALA A 29 -7.11 25.58 4.22
CA ALA A 29 -5.73 25.25 3.94
C ALA A 29 -5.20 24.23 4.96
N ARG A 30 -4.49 23.19 4.52
CA ARG A 30 -4.01 22.08 5.36
C ARG A 30 -3.22 22.55 6.58
N ASP A 31 -2.42 23.59 6.45
CA ASP A 31 -1.61 24.16 7.53
C ASP A 31 -2.45 24.72 8.71
N LYS A 32 -3.73 25.03 8.46
CA LYS A 32 -4.67 25.56 9.45
C LYS A 32 -5.57 24.50 10.10
N LEU A 33 -5.60 23.28 9.55
CA LEU A 33 -6.43 22.19 10.05
C LEU A 33 -6.01 21.75 11.47
N ASP A 34 -4.72 21.79 11.77
CA ASP A 34 -4.21 21.40 13.08
C ASP A 34 -4.61 22.38 14.19
N SER A 35 -4.91 23.63 13.85
CA SER A 35 -5.37 24.66 14.78
C SER A 35 -6.86 24.55 15.14
N LEU A 36 -7.63 23.67 14.45
CA LEU A 36 -9.06 23.51 14.72
C LEU A 36 -9.32 22.72 15.99
N PRO A 37 -10.44 22.99 16.70
CA PRO A 37 -10.84 22.23 17.87
C PRO A 37 -10.97 20.73 17.57
N SER A 38 -10.71 19.88 18.57
CA SER A 38 -10.70 18.41 18.44
C SER A 38 -12.05 17.78 18.03
N TRP A 39 -13.16 18.50 18.21
CA TRP A 39 -14.49 18.02 17.81
C TRP A 39 -14.82 18.27 16.32
N VAL A 40 -13.99 19.06 15.61
CA VAL A 40 -14.14 19.28 14.15
C VAL A 40 -13.42 18.15 13.43
N PRO A 41 -14.07 17.46 12.47
CA PRO A 41 -13.41 16.49 11.62
C PRO A 41 -12.23 17.14 10.88
N LYS A 42 -11.07 16.48 10.89
CA LYS A 42 -9.86 16.97 10.20
C LYS A 42 -9.57 16.19 8.91
N THR A 43 -10.43 15.22 8.59
CA THR A 43 -10.28 14.41 7.39
C THR A 43 -10.58 15.24 6.14
N VAL A 44 -9.65 15.24 5.19
CA VAL A 44 -9.80 15.86 3.88
C VAL A 44 -9.76 14.79 2.80
N VAL A 45 -10.31 15.08 1.64
CA VAL A 45 -10.22 14.20 0.48
C VAL A 45 -8.78 14.15 0.00
N SER A 46 -8.21 12.95 -0.13
CA SER A 46 -6.88 12.75 -0.71
C SER A 46 -6.97 12.82 -2.22
N LEU A 47 -6.03 13.54 -2.85
CA LEU A 47 -5.95 13.59 -4.32
C LEU A 47 -5.17 12.37 -4.83
N GLY A 48 -5.65 11.78 -5.91
CA GLY A 48 -4.98 10.65 -6.55
C GLY A 48 -3.70 11.04 -7.28
N LEU A 49 -2.96 10.01 -7.65
CA LEU A 49 -1.68 10.13 -8.34
C LEU A 49 -1.79 10.90 -9.67
N ASP A 50 -2.88 10.68 -10.39
CA ASP A 50 -3.22 11.33 -11.65
C ASP A 50 -3.48 12.83 -11.53
N LEU A 51 -3.73 13.32 -10.31
CA LEU A 51 -3.93 14.75 -10.00
C LEU A 51 -2.70 15.40 -9.37
N GLN A 52 -2.00 14.71 -8.47
CA GLN A 52 -0.81 15.27 -7.80
C GLN A 52 0.49 15.01 -8.54
N GLY A 53 0.47 14.13 -9.55
CA GLY A 53 1.67 13.52 -10.09
C GLY A 53 2.29 12.52 -9.11
N GLY A 54 3.32 11.81 -9.54
CA GLY A 54 4.02 10.83 -8.72
C GLY A 54 4.14 9.46 -9.39
N SER A 55 4.42 8.41 -8.60
CA SER A 55 4.66 7.06 -9.12
C SER A 55 3.68 6.04 -8.55
N HIS A 56 3.17 5.17 -9.43
CA HIS A 56 2.43 3.96 -9.09
C HIS A 56 3.28 2.77 -9.49
N LEU A 57 3.61 1.93 -8.52
CA LEU A 57 4.43 0.75 -8.69
C LEU A 57 3.65 -0.46 -8.18
N LEU A 58 3.56 -1.49 -9.02
CA LEU A 58 3.03 -2.79 -8.62
C LEU A 58 4.19 -3.77 -8.53
N TYR A 59 4.44 -4.27 -7.34
CA TYR A 59 5.47 -5.25 -7.06
C TYR A 59 4.87 -6.64 -6.92
N GLU A 60 5.54 -7.64 -7.47
CA GLU A 60 5.35 -9.05 -7.17
C GLU A 60 6.43 -9.51 -6.21
N VAL A 61 6.02 -10.21 -5.15
CA VAL A 61 6.92 -10.80 -4.15
C VAL A 61 7.34 -12.19 -4.64
N ASP A 62 8.64 -12.45 -4.81
CA ASP A 62 9.12 -13.78 -5.18
C ASP A 62 8.94 -14.80 -4.05
N THR A 63 7.72 -15.27 -3.93
CA THR A 63 7.35 -16.29 -2.95
C THR A 63 7.92 -17.67 -3.29
N LYS A 64 8.22 -17.95 -4.57
CA LYS A 64 8.82 -19.23 -4.99
C LYS A 64 10.29 -19.31 -4.60
N GLY A 65 11.06 -18.27 -4.91
CA GLY A 65 12.46 -18.17 -4.50
C GLY A 65 12.61 -18.21 -2.99
N LEU A 66 11.68 -17.59 -2.24
CA LEU A 66 11.65 -17.67 -0.79
C LEU A 66 11.44 -19.11 -0.29
N VAL A 67 10.45 -19.84 -0.81
CA VAL A 67 10.20 -21.23 -0.41
C VAL A 67 11.44 -22.08 -0.68
N GLN A 68 12.05 -21.93 -1.85
CA GLN A 68 13.29 -22.65 -2.18
C GLN A 68 14.45 -22.31 -1.22
N SER A 69 14.59 -21.04 -0.85
CA SER A 69 15.59 -20.59 0.12
C SER A 69 15.35 -21.21 1.51
N ARG A 70 14.09 -21.26 1.96
CA ARG A 70 13.70 -21.89 3.24
C ARG A 70 13.95 -23.39 3.24
N LEU A 71 13.67 -24.08 2.13
CA LEU A 71 13.97 -25.51 1.99
C LEU A 71 15.48 -25.77 2.04
N ASN A 72 16.29 -24.94 1.37
CA ASN A 72 17.75 -25.04 1.42
C ASN A 72 18.30 -24.80 2.85
N ALA A 73 17.76 -23.80 3.56
CA ALA A 73 18.12 -23.55 4.94
C ALA A 73 17.77 -24.74 5.86
N ALA A 74 16.62 -25.37 5.64
CA ALA A 74 16.26 -26.60 6.37
C ALA A 74 17.20 -27.77 6.06
N VAL A 75 17.69 -27.91 4.82
CA VAL A 75 18.72 -28.90 4.45
C VAL A 75 20.00 -28.66 5.24
N ASP A 76 20.44 -27.42 5.37
CA ASP A 76 21.66 -27.09 6.12
C ASP A 76 21.48 -27.31 7.63
N ASP A 77 20.33 -26.95 8.20
CA ASP A 77 20.03 -27.23 9.62
C ASP A 77 19.91 -28.72 9.92
N ILE A 78 19.28 -29.49 9.04
CA ILE A 78 19.25 -30.98 9.14
C ILE A 78 20.66 -31.53 9.10
N ARG A 79 21.51 -31.08 8.19
CA ARG A 79 22.90 -31.50 8.07
C ARG A 79 23.68 -31.23 9.35
N GLU A 80 23.54 -30.05 9.91
CA GLU A 80 24.20 -29.65 11.14
C GLU A 80 23.78 -30.53 12.33
N LYS A 81 22.44 -30.68 12.52
CA LYS A 81 21.89 -31.45 13.64
C LYS A 81 22.20 -32.95 13.57
N LEU A 82 22.13 -33.55 12.38
CA LEU A 82 22.45 -34.98 12.22
C LEU A 82 23.97 -35.26 12.40
N ASN A 83 24.82 -34.37 11.90
CA ASN A 83 26.26 -34.47 12.08
C ASN A 83 26.72 -34.20 13.53
N GLY A 84 26.00 -33.30 14.24
CA GLY A 84 26.26 -32.94 15.65
C GLY A 84 25.73 -33.95 16.65
N ALA A 85 24.89 -34.91 16.23
CA ALA A 85 24.36 -35.96 17.12
C ALA A 85 25.47 -36.88 17.64
N LYS A 86 25.33 -37.33 18.89
CA LYS A 86 26.29 -38.24 19.52
C LYS A 86 25.61 -39.57 19.90
N PRO A 87 25.93 -40.72 19.24
CA PRO A 87 26.76 -40.84 18.03
C PRO A 87 26.13 -40.18 16.79
N ARG A 88 26.97 -39.83 15.82
CA ARG A 88 26.55 -39.19 14.55
C ARG A 88 25.56 -40.07 13.81
N ILE A 89 24.51 -39.46 13.25
CA ILE A 89 23.49 -40.14 12.45
C ILE A 89 23.87 -40.04 10.96
N GLY A 90 24.03 -41.21 10.32
CA GLY A 90 24.38 -41.31 8.91
C GLY A 90 23.14 -41.07 8.00
N TYR A 91 23.33 -40.37 6.92
CA TYR A 91 22.28 -40.12 5.91
C TYR A 91 22.83 -40.16 4.49
N LEU A 92 21.95 -40.32 3.50
CA LEU A 92 22.21 -40.31 2.07
C LEU A 92 21.25 -39.34 1.38
N ASP A 93 21.66 -38.81 0.24
CA ASP A 93 20.80 -38.03 -0.69
C ASP A 93 20.05 -36.85 -0.05
N LEU A 94 20.69 -36.17 0.93
CA LEU A 94 20.11 -34.99 1.55
C LEU A 94 20.07 -33.81 0.55
N GLY A 95 18.89 -33.37 0.17
CA GLY A 95 18.71 -32.28 -0.75
C GLY A 95 17.24 -31.85 -0.88
N VAL A 96 16.99 -30.87 -1.77
CA VAL A 96 15.63 -30.43 -2.14
C VAL A 96 15.23 -31.07 -3.47
N ALA A 97 14.14 -31.80 -3.46
CA ALA A 97 13.55 -32.42 -4.65
C ALA A 97 12.02 -32.23 -4.65
N ASN A 98 11.45 -31.87 -5.80
CA ASN A 98 9.99 -31.71 -5.97
C ASN A 98 9.32 -30.79 -4.92
N GLY A 99 9.98 -29.71 -4.50
CA GLY A 99 9.45 -28.78 -3.50
C GLY A 99 9.41 -29.31 -2.07
N ALA A 100 10.18 -30.37 -1.79
CA ALA A 100 10.35 -30.96 -0.47
C ALA A 100 11.81 -31.21 -0.14
N VAL A 101 12.16 -31.19 1.13
CA VAL A 101 13.45 -31.70 1.61
C VAL A 101 13.34 -33.22 1.69
N SER A 102 14.27 -33.92 1.10
CA SER A 102 14.36 -35.38 1.13
C SER A 102 15.73 -35.85 1.57
N LEU A 103 15.76 -36.95 2.34
CA LEU A 103 16.96 -37.68 2.71
C LEU A 103 16.58 -39.13 3.03
N LYS A 104 17.60 -40.00 3.02
CA LYS A 104 17.46 -41.39 3.49
C LYS A 104 18.45 -41.64 4.65
N LEU A 105 17.94 -42.09 5.79
CA LEU A 105 18.80 -42.53 6.89
C LEU A 105 19.54 -43.82 6.50
N ARG A 106 20.81 -43.93 6.87
CA ARG A 106 21.60 -45.13 6.56
C ARG A 106 21.15 -46.35 7.35
N ASP A 107 20.72 -46.12 8.59
CA ASP A 107 20.25 -47.15 9.49
C ASP A 107 18.84 -46.80 9.97
N SER A 108 17.88 -47.70 9.77
CA SER A 108 16.52 -47.54 10.24
C SER A 108 16.42 -47.56 11.79
N ALA A 109 17.40 -48.15 12.48
CA ALA A 109 17.48 -48.09 13.94
C ALA A 109 17.68 -46.65 14.48
N ASP A 110 18.20 -45.74 13.67
CA ASP A 110 18.39 -44.34 14.04
C ASP A 110 17.13 -43.47 13.91
N ILE A 111 16.02 -44.00 13.41
CA ILE A 111 14.79 -43.24 13.17
C ILE A 111 14.30 -42.52 14.43
N ASP A 112 14.22 -43.22 15.56
CA ASP A 112 13.73 -42.65 16.82
C ASP A 112 14.64 -41.54 17.37
N ARG A 113 15.96 -41.65 17.12
CA ARG A 113 16.94 -40.63 17.50
C ARG A 113 16.94 -39.45 16.53
N ALA A 114 16.71 -39.70 15.24
CA ALA A 114 16.65 -38.66 14.20
C ALA A 114 15.37 -37.84 14.28
N ARG A 115 14.25 -38.46 14.63
CA ARG A 115 12.90 -37.84 14.66
C ARG A 115 12.86 -36.50 15.40
N PRO A 116 13.31 -36.36 16.66
CA PRO A 116 13.27 -35.08 17.37
C PRO A 116 14.18 -34.02 16.72
N LEU A 117 15.33 -34.41 16.16
CA LEU A 117 16.25 -33.51 15.49
C LEU A 117 15.70 -33.01 14.16
N LEU A 118 15.09 -33.91 13.38
CA LEU A 118 14.41 -33.58 12.12
C LEU A 118 13.20 -32.69 12.37
N LYS A 119 12.37 -33.02 13.37
CA LYS A 119 11.22 -32.19 13.75
C LYS A 119 11.64 -30.78 14.17
N ALA A 120 12.76 -30.64 14.86
CA ALA A 120 13.29 -29.33 15.26
C ALA A 120 13.89 -28.53 14.08
N ALA A 121 14.35 -29.21 13.01
CA ALA A 121 14.86 -28.58 11.80
C ALA A 121 13.75 -28.23 10.79
N THR A 122 12.59 -28.90 10.87
CA THR A 122 11.46 -28.77 9.96
C THR A 122 10.17 -28.35 10.68
N ALA A 123 10.28 -27.44 11.67
CA ALA A 123 9.20 -27.10 12.60
C ALA A 123 7.89 -26.64 11.90
N ASP A 124 8.02 -25.96 10.75
CA ASP A 124 6.89 -25.42 9.99
C ASP A 124 6.49 -26.29 8.78
N MET A 125 7.02 -27.51 8.70
CA MET A 125 6.81 -28.44 7.57
C MET A 125 6.12 -29.72 8.04
N ASP A 126 5.38 -30.35 7.14
CA ASP A 126 4.85 -31.69 7.32
C ASP A 126 5.98 -32.71 7.15
N LEU A 127 6.43 -33.29 8.26
CA LEU A 127 7.49 -34.28 8.30
C LEU A 127 6.93 -35.69 8.20
N GLN A 128 7.32 -36.43 7.19
CA GLN A 128 7.01 -37.85 7.00
C GLN A 128 8.30 -38.66 7.08
N ILE A 129 8.30 -39.70 7.90
CA ILE A 129 9.41 -40.65 8.05
C ILE A 129 8.84 -42.02 7.81
N ALA A 130 9.29 -42.69 6.75
CA ALA A 130 8.90 -44.05 6.41
C ALA A 130 9.77 -45.05 7.15
N ASP A 131 9.27 -46.30 7.31
CA ASP A 131 9.97 -47.38 8.05
C ASP A 131 11.26 -47.80 7.39
N ASP A 132 11.44 -47.52 6.09
CA ASP A 132 12.69 -47.79 5.34
C ASP A 132 13.77 -46.70 5.53
N GLY A 133 13.51 -45.71 6.41
CA GLY A 133 14.38 -44.58 6.68
C GLY A 133 14.29 -43.45 5.69
N GLN A 134 13.34 -43.49 4.72
CA GLN A 134 13.09 -42.34 3.84
C GLN A 134 12.40 -41.22 4.62
N VAL A 135 12.96 -40.01 4.55
CA VAL A 135 12.42 -38.81 5.20
C VAL A 135 12.04 -37.82 4.13
N THR A 136 10.85 -37.24 4.26
CA THR A 136 10.37 -36.17 3.41
C THR A 136 9.74 -35.08 4.27
N ALA A 137 10.15 -33.83 4.06
CA ALA A 137 9.54 -32.67 4.72
C ALA A 137 9.11 -31.67 3.67
N ARG A 138 7.84 -31.25 3.70
CA ARG A 138 7.25 -30.29 2.77
C ARG A 138 6.36 -29.30 3.50
N TYR A 139 6.17 -28.13 2.91
CA TYR A 139 5.13 -27.23 3.39
C TYR A 139 3.75 -27.75 3.01
N GLY A 140 2.86 -27.90 3.98
CA GLY A 140 1.42 -28.10 3.72
C GLY A 140 0.79 -26.85 3.13
N ASP A 141 -0.37 -26.99 2.47
CA ASP A 141 -1.02 -25.87 1.77
C ASP A 141 -1.34 -24.69 2.70
N GLU A 142 -1.80 -24.97 3.93
CA GLU A 142 -2.07 -23.93 4.93
C GLU A 142 -0.79 -23.23 5.40
N ALA A 143 0.26 -23.99 5.67
CA ALA A 143 1.56 -23.46 6.08
C ALA A 143 2.17 -22.58 4.97
N LEU A 144 2.05 -23.02 3.71
CA LEU A 144 2.51 -22.28 2.55
C LEU A 144 1.74 -20.96 2.37
N LYS A 145 0.42 -21.00 2.51
CA LYS A 145 -0.43 -19.80 2.43
C LYS A 145 -0.11 -18.81 3.55
N LYS A 146 0.08 -19.31 4.76
CA LYS A 146 0.48 -18.49 5.91
C LYS A 146 1.87 -17.88 5.71
N LEU A 147 2.85 -18.66 5.23
CA LEU A 147 4.20 -18.17 4.93
C LEU A 147 4.16 -17.04 3.91
N LYS A 148 3.45 -17.23 2.78
CA LYS A 148 3.28 -16.21 1.75
C LYS A 148 2.65 -14.93 2.32
N SER A 149 1.55 -15.07 3.08
CA SER A 149 0.88 -13.92 3.70
C SER A 149 1.84 -13.14 4.62
N THR A 150 2.53 -13.84 5.51
CA THR A 150 3.48 -13.23 6.45
C THR A 150 4.58 -12.46 5.73
N VAL A 151 5.11 -13.02 4.65
CA VAL A 151 6.19 -12.39 3.88
C VAL A 151 5.72 -11.13 3.16
N VAL A 152 4.52 -11.15 2.58
CA VAL A 152 3.94 -9.95 1.95
C VAL A 152 3.72 -8.86 3.00
N ASP A 153 3.18 -9.20 4.17
CA ASP A 153 2.93 -8.25 5.25
C ASP A 153 4.24 -7.66 5.80
N GLN A 154 5.27 -8.49 5.98
CA GLN A 154 6.61 -8.02 6.37
C GLN A 154 7.25 -7.14 5.30
N SER A 155 7.08 -7.48 4.01
CA SER A 155 7.57 -6.65 2.91
C SER A 155 6.90 -5.27 2.91
N ILE A 156 5.59 -5.21 3.16
CA ILE A 156 4.85 -3.94 3.29
C ILE A 156 5.43 -3.08 4.41
N GLU A 157 5.73 -3.66 5.57
CA GLU A 157 6.31 -2.93 6.69
C GLU A 157 7.72 -2.38 6.38
N VAL A 158 8.56 -3.18 5.70
CA VAL A 158 9.89 -2.73 5.27
C VAL A 158 9.78 -1.62 4.23
N ILE A 159 8.90 -1.79 3.22
CA ILE A 159 8.64 -0.76 2.20
C ILE A 159 8.17 0.54 2.85
N ARG A 160 7.25 0.45 3.81
CA ARG A 160 6.73 1.62 4.54
C ARG A 160 7.86 2.37 5.24
N LYS A 161 8.70 1.67 6.02
CA LYS A 161 9.85 2.28 6.70
C LYS A 161 10.80 2.96 5.72
N ARG A 162 11.09 2.34 4.57
CA ARG A 162 11.96 2.93 3.54
C ARG A 162 11.37 4.21 2.96
N ILE A 163 10.08 4.21 2.68
CA ILE A 163 9.38 5.38 2.11
C ILE A 163 9.27 6.50 3.14
N ASP A 164 8.98 6.19 4.39
CA ASP A 164 8.91 7.18 5.48
C ASP A 164 10.26 7.90 5.65
N GLU A 165 11.36 7.18 5.57
CA GLU A 165 12.72 7.73 5.62
C GLU A 165 13.05 8.63 4.41
N THR A 166 12.40 8.44 3.25
CA THR A 166 12.58 9.34 2.08
C THR A 166 11.80 10.65 2.22
N GLY A 167 10.94 10.78 3.23
CA GLY A 167 10.12 11.97 3.45
C GLY A 167 8.93 12.09 2.50
N THR A 168 8.56 11.04 1.79
CA THR A 168 7.38 11.00 0.92
C THR A 168 6.11 11.12 1.77
N LYS A 169 5.27 12.11 1.46
CA LYS A 169 4.03 12.36 2.21
C LYS A 169 2.90 11.47 1.71
N GLU A 170 2.14 10.89 2.65
CA GLU A 170 0.90 10.13 2.41
C GLU A 170 1.07 8.99 1.37
N PRO A 171 2.06 8.09 1.51
CA PRO A 171 2.19 6.96 0.61
C PRO A 171 1.03 5.99 0.81
N THR A 172 0.51 5.43 -0.28
CA THR A 172 -0.45 4.33 -0.22
C THR A 172 0.28 3.03 -0.49
N ILE A 173 0.34 2.14 0.51
CA ILE A 173 0.98 0.84 0.41
C ILE A 173 -0.04 -0.20 0.82
N ILE A 174 -0.52 -0.97 -0.14
CA ILE A 174 -1.59 -1.96 0.06
C ILE A 174 -1.24 -3.29 -0.60
N ARG A 175 -1.74 -4.36 0.00
CA ARG A 175 -1.67 -5.68 -0.59
C ARG A 175 -2.69 -5.82 -1.72
N GLU A 176 -2.29 -6.44 -2.83
CA GLU A 176 -3.16 -6.80 -3.94
C GLU A 176 -3.04 -8.30 -4.26
N GLY A 177 -4.12 -9.05 -4.02
CA GLY A 177 -4.09 -10.50 -4.19
C GLY A 177 -3.25 -11.23 -3.13
N GLU A 178 -2.59 -12.34 -3.52
CA GLU A 178 -1.84 -13.18 -2.58
C GLU A 178 -0.36 -12.78 -2.44
N ASP A 179 0.24 -12.25 -3.51
CA ASP A 179 1.70 -12.05 -3.65
C ASP A 179 2.10 -10.70 -4.23
N ARG A 180 1.16 -9.75 -4.37
CA ARG A 180 1.44 -8.43 -4.95
C ARG A 180 1.26 -7.30 -3.94
N ILE A 181 2.03 -6.24 -4.14
CA ILE A 181 2.03 -5.01 -3.33
C ILE A 181 1.92 -3.81 -4.26
N VAL A 182 0.87 -3.02 -4.09
CA VAL A 182 0.71 -1.72 -4.74
C VAL A 182 1.36 -0.65 -3.88
N VAL A 183 2.21 0.15 -4.49
CA VAL A 183 2.85 1.31 -3.85
C VAL A 183 2.53 2.55 -4.68
N GLN A 184 1.83 3.50 -4.09
CA GLN A 184 1.52 4.78 -4.72
C GLN A 184 2.19 5.90 -3.93
N LEU A 185 2.93 6.73 -4.65
CA LEU A 185 3.80 7.76 -4.09
C LEU A 185 3.47 9.11 -4.71
N PRO A 186 2.49 9.84 -4.15
CA PRO A 186 2.11 11.15 -4.67
C PRO A 186 3.24 12.17 -4.54
N GLY A 187 3.43 13.00 -5.55
CA GLY A 187 4.37 14.12 -5.52
C GLY A 187 5.86 13.75 -5.53
N VAL A 188 6.20 12.49 -5.80
CA VAL A 188 7.61 12.05 -5.89
C VAL A 188 8.24 12.62 -7.13
N LYS A 189 9.42 13.26 -6.97
CA LYS A 189 10.18 13.89 -8.06
C LYS A 189 11.09 12.93 -8.81
N ASP A 190 11.62 11.92 -8.11
CA ASP A 190 12.53 10.91 -8.64
C ASP A 190 12.00 9.49 -8.38
N PRO A 191 11.18 8.96 -9.29
CA PRO A 191 10.65 7.61 -9.17
C PRO A 191 11.70 6.51 -9.24
N GLU A 192 12.77 6.69 -10.02
CA GLU A 192 13.84 5.71 -10.18
C GLU A 192 14.63 5.51 -8.89
N TYR A 193 14.91 6.60 -8.17
CA TYR A 193 15.53 6.54 -6.85
C TYR A 193 14.68 5.71 -5.87
N ILE A 194 13.39 6.02 -5.79
CA ILE A 194 12.47 5.30 -4.90
C ILE A 194 12.35 3.82 -5.28
N LYS A 195 12.26 3.51 -6.56
CA LYS A 195 12.22 2.13 -7.08
C LYS A 195 13.46 1.35 -6.66
N THR A 196 14.64 1.96 -6.74
CA THR A 196 15.90 1.37 -6.28
C THR A 196 15.87 1.13 -4.77
N VAL A 197 15.46 2.11 -3.98
CA VAL A 197 15.35 2.02 -2.51
C VAL A 197 14.38 0.91 -2.10
N ILE A 198 13.22 0.80 -2.75
CA ILE A 198 12.24 -0.23 -2.44
C ILE A 198 12.72 -1.61 -2.89
N GLY A 199 13.27 -1.74 -4.10
CA GLY A 199 13.60 -3.02 -4.73
C GLY A 199 14.84 -3.71 -4.17
N THR A 200 15.75 -2.96 -3.51
CA THR A 200 16.98 -3.53 -2.93
C THR A 200 16.65 -4.45 -1.75
N THR A 201 17.13 -5.68 -1.77
CA THR A 201 16.87 -6.63 -0.67
C THR A 201 17.51 -6.23 0.64
N ALA A 202 18.69 -5.63 0.58
CA ALA A 202 19.49 -5.16 1.73
C ALA A 202 19.79 -6.25 2.78
N LYS A 203 19.98 -7.48 2.32
CA LYS A 203 20.41 -8.59 3.19
C LYS A 203 21.87 -8.43 3.59
N MET A 204 22.10 -7.94 4.80
CA MET A 204 23.43 -7.75 5.33
C MET A 204 23.88 -8.97 6.14
N THR A 205 25.10 -9.43 5.90
CA THR A 205 25.73 -10.51 6.66
C THR A 205 27.19 -10.17 6.97
N PHE A 206 27.68 -10.71 8.06
CA PHE A 206 29.05 -10.54 8.48
C PHE A 206 29.77 -11.91 8.45
N GLN A 207 30.84 -11.97 7.68
CA GLN A 207 31.59 -13.21 7.39
C GLN A 207 33.09 -12.97 7.51
N MET A 208 33.87 -14.01 7.84
CA MET A 208 35.31 -13.90 7.85
C MET A 208 35.91 -14.05 6.44
N VAL A 209 36.90 -13.24 6.11
CA VAL A 209 37.72 -13.47 4.92
C VAL A 209 38.63 -14.65 5.18
N ASP A 210 38.68 -15.60 4.25
CA ASP A 210 39.66 -16.69 4.31
C ASP A 210 40.98 -16.26 3.65
N GLU A 211 41.93 -15.85 4.49
CA GLU A 211 43.24 -15.38 4.02
C GLU A 211 44.11 -16.51 3.43
N ASN A 212 43.93 -17.75 3.89
CA ASN A 212 44.63 -18.90 3.35
C ASN A 212 44.14 -19.24 1.94
N ALA A 213 42.80 -19.26 1.75
CA ALA A 213 42.22 -19.46 0.44
C ALA A 213 42.54 -18.28 -0.51
N MET A 214 42.63 -17.05 0.01
CA MET A 214 43.12 -15.90 -0.77
C MET A 214 44.56 -16.04 -1.23
N ALA A 215 45.46 -16.56 -0.38
CA ALA A 215 46.86 -16.76 -0.73
C ALA A 215 47.04 -17.86 -1.79
N THR A 216 46.20 -18.89 -1.78
CA THR A 216 46.24 -20.01 -2.74
C THR A 216 45.43 -19.74 -4.01
N GLY A 217 44.52 -18.77 -3.98
CA GLY A 217 43.58 -18.47 -5.07
C GLY A 217 42.50 -19.53 -5.28
N GLN A 218 42.37 -20.52 -4.38
CA GLN A 218 41.41 -21.63 -4.49
C GLN A 218 40.48 -21.63 -3.28
N PRO A 219 39.13 -21.47 -3.49
CA PRO A 219 38.18 -21.56 -2.40
C PRO A 219 38.07 -23.00 -1.88
N GLY A 220 38.02 -23.14 -0.56
CA GLY A 220 37.78 -24.41 0.12
C GLY A 220 36.30 -24.82 0.06
N PRO A 221 35.96 -26.05 0.51
CA PRO A 221 34.55 -26.53 0.51
C PRO A 221 33.61 -25.69 1.37
N GLY A 222 34.16 -24.93 2.32
CA GLY A 222 33.41 -24.03 3.22
C GLY A 222 33.42 -22.55 2.82
N ASP A 223 33.95 -22.21 1.65
CA ASP A 223 34.16 -20.84 1.23
C ASP A 223 33.21 -20.43 0.09
N GLU A 224 33.07 -19.13 -0.05
CA GLU A 224 32.30 -18.46 -1.13
C GLU A 224 33.12 -17.32 -1.71
N VAL A 225 33.08 -17.17 -3.04
CA VAL A 225 33.78 -16.08 -3.74
C VAL A 225 32.80 -14.97 -4.01
N LEU A 226 33.01 -13.80 -3.39
CA LEU A 226 32.13 -12.65 -3.54
C LEU A 226 32.83 -11.46 -4.18
N PRO A 227 32.14 -10.70 -5.05
CA PRO A 227 32.67 -9.47 -5.63
C PRO A 227 32.75 -8.36 -4.58
N VAL A 228 33.77 -7.52 -4.68
CA VAL A 228 33.95 -6.32 -3.85
C VAL A 228 33.42 -5.12 -4.60
N THR A 229 32.56 -4.34 -3.96
CA THR A 229 32.08 -3.06 -4.50
C THR A 229 33.07 -1.96 -4.11
N ASP A 230 34.17 -1.81 -4.85
CA ASP A 230 35.10 -0.70 -4.67
C ASP A 230 35.21 0.12 -5.98
N ALA A 231 34.82 1.37 -5.95
CA ALA A 231 34.84 2.27 -7.09
C ALA A 231 36.26 2.65 -7.58
N ARG A 232 37.31 2.28 -6.85
CA ARG A 232 38.72 2.60 -7.20
C ARG A 232 39.38 1.60 -8.13
N THR A 233 38.84 0.40 -8.19
CA THR A 233 39.38 -0.66 -9.04
C THR A 233 38.47 -0.87 -10.24
N ASN A 234 38.94 -0.50 -11.43
CA ASN A 234 38.32 -0.85 -12.71
C ASN A 234 38.35 -2.37 -12.99
N GLY A 235 38.60 -3.18 -12.00
CA GLY A 235 38.60 -4.63 -12.06
C GLY A 235 37.78 -5.19 -10.90
N GLU A 236 36.96 -6.17 -11.17
CA GLU A 236 36.20 -6.93 -10.17
C GLU A 236 37.19 -7.61 -9.20
N GLN A 237 37.57 -6.95 -8.12
CA GLN A 237 38.25 -7.64 -7.04
C GLN A 237 37.27 -8.59 -6.40
N LYS A 238 37.62 -9.87 -6.32
CA LYS A 238 36.85 -10.89 -5.63
C LYS A 238 37.58 -11.26 -4.35
N LEU A 239 36.87 -11.40 -3.26
CA LEU A 239 37.42 -11.96 -2.02
C LEU A 239 36.78 -13.32 -1.72
N ILE A 240 37.57 -14.19 -1.14
CA ILE A 240 37.10 -15.47 -0.66
C ILE A 240 36.70 -15.32 0.80
N VAL A 241 35.44 -15.58 1.11
CA VAL A 241 34.88 -15.48 2.46
C VAL A 241 34.35 -16.83 2.91
N GLN A 242 34.40 -17.09 4.21
CA GLN A 242 33.79 -18.29 4.78
C GLN A 242 32.26 -18.21 4.65
N LYS A 243 31.60 -19.28 4.20
CA LYS A 243 30.14 -19.36 4.12
C LYS A 243 29.43 -19.18 5.46
N GLN A 244 30.17 -19.45 6.57
CA GLN A 244 29.63 -19.29 7.90
C GLN A 244 29.33 -17.81 8.19
N ILE A 245 28.04 -17.50 8.36
CA ILE A 245 27.58 -16.18 8.76
C ILE A 245 27.72 -16.07 10.28
N LEU A 246 28.47 -15.09 10.74
CA LEU A 246 28.67 -14.84 12.18
C LEU A 246 27.56 -13.99 12.76
N ILE A 247 27.09 -13.00 11.98
CA ILE A 247 26.04 -12.08 12.41
C ILE A 247 25.16 -11.77 11.19
N HIS A 248 23.85 -11.76 11.42
CA HIS A 248 22.84 -11.35 10.43
C HIS A 248 22.46 -9.89 10.63
N GLY A 249 22.11 -9.21 9.54
CA GLY A 249 21.64 -7.82 9.55
C GLY A 249 20.34 -7.61 10.34
N GLU A 250 19.57 -8.66 10.58
CA GLU A 250 18.36 -8.64 11.42
C GLU A 250 18.62 -8.18 12.86
N ASN A 251 19.86 -8.34 13.35
CA ASN A 251 20.27 -7.87 14.66
C ASN A 251 20.63 -6.38 14.69
N LEU A 252 20.54 -5.66 13.58
CA LEU A 252 20.86 -4.26 13.46
C LEU A 252 19.65 -3.42 13.92
N VAL A 253 19.87 -2.52 14.87
CA VAL A 253 18.81 -1.65 15.44
C VAL A 253 18.83 -0.27 14.83
N ASP A 254 20.03 0.24 14.51
CA ASP A 254 20.21 1.59 13.99
C ASP A 254 21.39 1.66 13.02
N ALA A 255 21.27 2.55 12.04
CA ALA A 255 22.31 2.88 11.10
C ALA A 255 22.23 4.34 10.69
N GLN A 256 23.32 5.09 10.73
CA GLN A 256 23.37 6.50 10.43
C GLN A 256 24.60 6.86 9.61
N GLN A 257 24.41 7.76 8.64
CA GLN A 257 25.53 8.37 7.94
C GLN A 257 26.25 9.33 8.88
N THR A 258 27.57 9.22 8.95
CA THR A 258 28.45 10.11 9.72
C THR A 258 29.75 10.36 8.95
N PHE A 259 30.65 11.16 9.53
CA PHE A 259 31.95 11.44 8.93
C PHE A 259 33.07 10.92 9.85
N GLU A 260 34.04 10.23 9.26
CA GLU A 260 35.25 9.83 9.96
C GLU A 260 36.24 11.00 10.06
N ASN A 261 37.25 10.86 10.95
CA ASN A 261 38.36 11.79 11.09
C ASN A 261 39.08 11.95 9.73
N GLY A 262 38.79 13.02 9.01
CA GLY A 262 39.28 13.27 7.63
C GLY A 262 38.16 13.63 6.65
N GLY A 263 36.89 13.70 7.13
CA GLY A 263 35.75 14.17 6.33
C GLY A 263 35.21 13.12 5.35
N GLN A 264 35.64 11.85 5.44
CA GLN A 264 35.09 10.77 4.61
C GLN A 264 33.73 10.32 5.15
N PRO A 265 32.70 10.21 4.27
CA PRO A 265 31.41 9.67 4.67
C PRO A 265 31.51 8.19 5.01
N VAL A 266 30.93 7.79 6.13
CA VAL A 266 30.87 6.41 6.63
C VAL A 266 29.49 6.11 7.19
N VAL A 267 29.16 4.84 7.40
CA VAL A 267 27.90 4.43 8.02
C VAL A 267 28.20 3.85 9.40
N ALA A 268 27.77 4.55 10.44
CA ALA A 268 27.78 4.04 11.81
C ALA A 268 26.57 3.12 12.01
N PHE A 269 26.77 1.97 12.66
CA PHE A 269 25.69 1.02 12.95
C PHE A 269 25.71 0.57 14.41
N LYS A 270 24.55 0.07 14.87
CA LYS A 270 24.38 -0.46 16.22
C LYS A 270 23.54 -1.72 16.20
N PHE A 271 24.01 -2.76 16.88
CA PHE A 271 23.29 -4.02 17.07
C PHE A 271 22.40 -4.01 18.31
N ASP A 272 21.42 -4.91 18.35
CA ASP A 272 20.68 -5.30 19.53
C ASP A 272 21.59 -6.06 20.52
N ASN A 273 21.06 -6.43 21.68
CA ASN A 273 21.84 -7.13 22.72
C ASN A 273 22.36 -8.51 22.26
N ILE A 274 21.64 -9.19 21.36
CA ILE A 274 22.03 -10.50 20.85
C ILE A 274 23.15 -10.34 19.83
N GLY A 275 22.96 -9.42 18.87
CA GLY A 275 23.97 -9.07 17.87
C GLY A 275 25.23 -8.51 18.50
N ALA A 276 25.11 -7.63 19.50
CA ALA A 276 26.26 -7.07 20.23
C ALA A 276 27.12 -8.14 20.89
N ARG A 277 26.49 -9.13 21.53
CA ARG A 277 27.21 -10.25 22.14
C ARG A 277 27.92 -11.10 21.07
N LYS A 278 27.21 -11.49 20.00
CA LYS A 278 27.82 -12.25 18.90
C LYS A 278 28.96 -11.48 18.23
N PHE A 279 28.78 -10.17 18.04
CA PHE A 279 29.79 -9.29 17.45
C PHE A 279 31.03 -9.16 18.34
N GLY A 280 30.82 -9.01 19.65
CA GLY A 280 31.91 -9.01 20.63
C GLY A 280 32.69 -10.32 20.65
N GLU A 281 32.00 -11.46 20.65
CA GLU A 281 32.65 -12.79 20.60
C GLU A 281 33.40 -13.02 19.29
N ALA A 282 32.80 -12.64 18.16
CA ALA A 282 33.38 -12.76 16.83
C ALA A 282 34.65 -11.90 16.69
N THR A 283 34.59 -10.63 17.12
CA THR A 283 35.73 -9.73 17.05
C THR A 283 36.82 -10.10 18.01
N ALA A 284 36.51 -10.53 19.24
CA ALA A 284 37.49 -10.98 20.22
C ALA A 284 38.30 -12.21 19.77
N LYS A 285 37.64 -13.17 19.09
CA LYS A 285 38.28 -14.39 18.58
C LYS A 285 39.11 -14.18 17.31
N ASN A 286 38.89 -13.08 16.60
CA ASN A 286 39.46 -12.86 15.27
C ASN A 286 40.22 -11.53 15.14
N VAL A 287 40.80 -11.03 16.21
CA VAL A 287 41.67 -9.83 16.18
C VAL A 287 42.83 -10.02 15.18
N GLY A 288 43.10 -9.04 14.37
CA GLY A 288 44.12 -9.06 13.30
C GLY A 288 43.64 -9.67 11.97
N ARG A 289 42.43 -10.24 11.90
CA ARG A 289 41.87 -10.84 10.68
C ARG A 289 40.89 -9.89 10.00
N ARG A 290 40.65 -10.08 8.68
CA ARG A 290 39.69 -9.29 7.90
C ARG A 290 38.27 -9.81 8.11
N PHE A 291 37.37 -8.85 8.32
CA PHE A 291 35.95 -9.09 8.57
C PHE A 291 35.10 -8.47 7.45
N ALA A 292 34.57 -9.33 6.59
CA ALA A 292 33.78 -8.87 5.45
C ALA A 292 32.35 -8.49 5.87
N ILE A 293 31.92 -7.31 5.44
CA ILE A 293 30.55 -6.84 5.52
C ILE A 293 29.95 -7.05 4.13
N VAL A 294 29.03 -7.98 4.03
CA VAL A 294 28.40 -8.42 2.78
C VAL A 294 26.97 -7.92 2.73
N LEU A 295 26.60 -7.27 1.63
CA LEU A 295 25.24 -6.80 1.33
C LEU A 295 24.82 -7.41 0.00
N ASP A 296 23.73 -8.16 -0.01
CA ASP A 296 23.17 -8.81 -1.21
C ASP A 296 24.24 -9.55 -2.03
N LYS A 297 25.06 -10.37 -1.36
CA LYS A 297 26.17 -11.15 -1.93
C LYS A 297 27.30 -10.30 -2.56
N LYS A 298 27.42 -9.03 -2.17
CA LYS A 298 28.53 -8.14 -2.55
C LYS A 298 29.23 -7.63 -1.30
N ILE A 299 30.55 -7.65 -1.29
CA ILE A 299 31.33 -7.13 -0.16
C ILE A 299 31.39 -5.62 -0.30
N ILE A 300 30.81 -4.90 0.67
CA ILE A 300 30.83 -3.43 0.72
C ILE A 300 32.02 -2.89 1.50
N SER A 301 32.55 -3.69 2.44
CA SER A 301 33.74 -3.35 3.22
C SER A 301 34.34 -4.63 3.81
N ALA A 302 35.66 -4.66 3.95
CA ALA A 302 36.36 -5.78 4.62
C ALA A 302 37.51 -5.27 5.50
N PRO A 303 37.19 -4.54 6.60
CA PRO A 303 38.20 -4.00 7.52
C PRO A 303 38.93 -5.09 8.29
N VAL A 304 40.15 -4.78 8.77
CA VAL A 304 40.87 -5.60 9.75
C VAL A 304 40.33 -5.29 11.14
N ILE A 305 40.01 -6.31 11.90
CA ILE A 305 39.62 -6.18 13.30
C ILE A 305 40.85 -5.77 14.12
N LYS A 306 40.88 -4.53 14.62
CA LYS A 306 42.00 -4.02 15.42
C LYS A 306 41.91 -4.48 16.87
N ASP A 307 40.72 -4.43 17.43
CA ASP A 307 40.42 -4.75 18.84
C ASP A 307 39.06 -5.43 18.95
N ALA A 308 38.81 -6.08 20.10
CA ALA A 308 37.51 -6.64 20.43
C ALA A 308 36.45 -5.52 20.61
N ILE A 309 35.32 -5.60 19.89
CA ILE A 309 34.28 -4.60 19.93
C ILE A 309 33.11 -5.10 20.78
N LEU A 310 33.18 -4.86 22.09
CA LEU A 310 32.16 -5.36 23.04
C LEU A 310 30.88 -4.49 23.08
N GLY A 311 30.93 -3.25 22.59
CA GLY A 311 29.82 -2.29 22.64
C GLY A 311 28.73 -2.51 21.59
N GLY A 312 28.91 -3.47 20.66
CA GLY A 312 27.92 -3.77 19.63
C GLY A 312 27.69 -2.66 18.60
N SER A 313 28.60 -1.69 18.51
CA SER A 313 28.56 -0.61 17.52
C SER A 313 29.81 -0.66 16.65
N GLY A 314 29.67 -0.25 15.39
CA GLY A 314 30.80 -0.22 14.45
C GLY A 314 30.57 0.81 13.36
N ILE A 315 31.58 0.92 12.51
CA ILE A 315 31.57 1.85 11.37
C ILE A 315 31.86 1.04 10.11
N ILE A 316 31.03 1.23 9.10
CA ILE A 316 31.27 0.71 7.75
C ILE A 316 31.99 1.81 7.00
N SER A 317 33.28 1.62 6.78
CA SER A 317 34.10 2.51 5.96
C SER A 317 34.25 1.94 4.55
N GLY A 318 34.29 2.82 3.56
CA GLY A 318 34.43 2.47 2.16
C GLY A 318 34.52 3.73 1.31
N ASN A 319 34.47 3.59 -0.01
CA ASN A 319 34.46 4.75 -0.93
C ASN A 319 33.04 5.30 -1.10
N PHE A 320 32.43 5.72 0.00
CA PHE A 320 31.10 6.28 -0.03
C PHE A 320 31.13 7.76 -0.41
N THR A 321 30.13 8.15 -1.21
CA THR A 321 29.69 9.55 -1.26
C THR A 321 28.72 9.79 -0.09
N THR A 322 28.48 11.06 0.26
CA THR A 322 27.47 11.37 1.28
C THR A 322 26.10 10.77 0.94
N GLN A 323 25.73 10.80 -0.34
CA GLN A 323 24.48 10.22 -0.82
C GLN A 323 24.46 8.69 -0.66
N SER A 324 25.47 7.97 -1.15
CA SER A 324 25.51 6.51 -1.05
C SER A 324 25.59 6.01 0.39
N ALA A 325 26.26 6.74 1.28
CA ALA A 325 26.27 6.44 2.71
C ALA A 325 24.89 6.65 3.36
N THR A 326 24.18 7.70 2.96
CA THR A 326 22.81 7.97 3.43
C THR A 326 21.84 6.88 2.95
N GLU A 327 21.92 6.49 1.68
CA GLU A 327 21.11 5.40 1.10
C GLU A 327 21.38 4.06 1.80
N LEU A 328 22.64 3.72 2.02
CA LEU A 328 23.00 2.50 2.75
C LEU A 328 22.48 2.54 4.19
N ALA A 329 22.64 3.64 4.89
CA ALA A 329 22.12 3.82 6.25
C ALA A 329 20.59 3.66 6.30
N LEU A 330 19.88 4.24 5.33
CA LEU A 330 18.42 4.10 5.18
C LEU A 330 18.02 2.63 4.99
N LEU A 331 18.65 1.94 4.04
CA LEU A 331 18.36 0.53 3.75
C LEU A 331 18.61 -0.37 4.96
N LEU A 332 19.72 -0.14 5.68
CA LEU A 332 20.08 -0.91 6.87
C LEU A 332 19.10 -0.66 8.04
N ARG A 333 18.69 0.58 8.25
CA ARG A 333 17.73 0.95 9.30
C ARG A 333 16.34 0.42 9.05
N ALA A 334 15.87 0.50 7.81
CA ALA A 334 14.58 -0.03 7.41
C ALA A 334 14.52 -1.57 7.45
N GLY A 335 15.68 -2.21 7.31
CA GLY A 335 15.83 -3.66 7.34
C GLY A 335 15.76 -4.32 5.97
N ALA A 336 16.11 -5.61 5.97
CA ALA A 336 16.11 -6.44 4.77
C ALA A 336 14.69 -6.84 4.36
N LEU A 337 14.46 -6.91 3.04
CA LEU A 337 13.26 -7.53 2.50
C LEU A 337 13.32 -9.05 2.71
N PRO A 338 12.24 -9.68 3.15
CA PRO A 338 12.21 -11.13 3.36
C PRO A 338 12.25 -11.92 2.05
N ALA A 339 11.83 -11.32 0.94
CA ALA A 339 11.88 -11.90 -0.42
C ALA A 339 12.19 -10.81 -1.43
N ASP A 340 12.63 -11.22 -2.62
CA ASP A 340 12.90 -10.32 -3.72
C ASP A 340 11.59 -9.73 -4.26
N LEU A 341 11.64 -8.47 -4.70
CA LEU A 341 10.51 -7.74 -5.28
C LEU A 341 10.79 -7.47 -6.75
N THR A 342 9.84 -7.84 -7.61
CA THR A 342 9.90 -7.55 -9.06
C THR A 342 8.81 -6.55 -9.41
N VAL A 343 9.16 -5.47 -10.12
CA VAL A 343 8.19 -4.52 -10.63
C VAL A 343 7.48 -5.14 -11.83
N ILE A 344 6.16 -5.32 -11.75
CA ILE A 344 5.32 -5.83 -12.85
C ILE A 344 4.55 -4.73 -13.55
N GLU A 345 4.24 -3.63 -12.86
CA GLU A 345 3.62 -2.46 -13.46
C GLU A 345 4.23 -1.19 -12.87
N GLU A 346 4.53 -0.25 -13.75
CA GLU A 346 5.03 1.07 -13.40
C GLU A 346 4.26 2.12 -14.19
N ARG A 347 3.69 3.10 -13.47
CA ARG A 347 3.06 4.29 -14.07
C ARG A 347 3.57 5.52 -13.33
N THR A 348 4.22 6.39 -14.05
CA THR A 348 4.67 7.67 -13.53
C THR A 348 3.91 8.80 -14.19
N VAL A 349 3.33 9.68 -13.38
CA VAL A 349 2.64 10.89 -13.83
C VAL A 349 3.47 12.10 -13.39
N GLY A 350 3.89 12.91 -14.35
CA GLY A 350 4.59 14.16 -14.05
C GLY A 350 3.69 15.13 -13.27
N ALA A 351 4.28 15.87 -12.34
CA ALA A 351 3.55 16.85 -11.53
C ALA A 351 2.86 17.94 -12.39
N ASP A 352 3.48 18.34 -13.49
CA ASP A 352 2.92 19.33 -14.41
C ASP A 352 1.67 18.80 -15.12
N LEU A 353 1.66 17.52 -15.55
CA LEU A 353 0.50 16.89 -16.15
C LEU A 353 -0.68 16.76 -15.16
N GLY A 354 -0.38 16.52 -13.89
CA GLY A 354 -1.38 16.52 -12.83
C GLY A 354 -2.01 17.89 -12.63
N ALA A 355 -1.20 18.95 -12.57
CA ALA A 355 -1.66 20.33 -12.41
C ALA A 355 -2.53 20.79 -13.59
N ASP A 356 -2.13 20.50 -14.82
CA ASP A 356 -2.90 20.82 -16.03
C ASP A 356 -4.24 20.08 -16.06
N SER A 357 -4.24 18.80 -15.64
CA SER A 357 -5.45 17.98 -15.53
C SER A 357 -6.43 18.54 -14.49
N ILE A 358 -5.95 19.00 -13.34
CA ILE A 358 -6.77 19.67 -12.32
C ILE A 358 -7.36 20.97 -12.88
N GLN A 359 -6.56 21.78 -13.55
CA GLN A 359 -7.01 23.05 -14.11
C GLN A 359 -8.11 22.82 -15.16
N ALA A 360 -7.88 21.93 -16.12
CA ALA A 360 -8.86 21.56 -17.14
C ALA A 360 -10.13 20.95 -16.54
N GLY A 361 -10.00 20.06 -15.57
CA GLY A 361 -11.13 19.46 -14.86
C GLY A 361 -11.96 20.49 -14.09
N LYS A 362 -11.31 21.44 -13.42
CA LYS A 362 -11.97 22.55 -12.72
C LYS A 362 -12.75 23.46 -13.67
N GLU A 363 -12.15 23.85 -14.77
CA GLU A 363 -12.80 24.68 -15.79
C GLU A 363 -14.02 23.98 -16.39
N ALA A 364 -13.87 22.71 -16.79
CA ALA A 364 -14.96 21.92 -17.32
C ALA A 364 -16.10 21.75 -16.30
N CYS A 365 -15.79 21.52 -15.03
CA CYS A 365 -16.78 21.41 -13.96
C CYS A 365 -17.55 22.72 -13.76
N ILE A 366 -16.86 23.87 -13.73
CA ILE A 366 -17.49 25.19 -13.58
C ILE A 366 -18.43 25.46 -14.78
N ILE A 367 -17.96 25.22 -16.00
CA ILE A 367 -18.78 25.43 -17.21
C ILE A 367 -20.03 24.55 -17.18
N ALA A 368 -19.88 23.25 -16.83
CA ALA A 368 -21.01 22.33 -16.75
C ALA A 368 -22.03 22.76 -15.68
N VAL A 369 -21.60 23.13 -14.48
CA VAL A 369 -22.46 23.56 -13.39
C VAL A 369 -23.20 24.85 -13.77
N VAL A 370 -22.51 25.84 -14.34
CA VAL A 370 -23.12 27.10 -14.79
C VAL A 370 -24.17 26.84 -15.88
N ALA A 371 -23.84 26.01 -16.86
CA ALA A 371 -24.77 25.66 -17.93
C ALA A 371 -26.05 24.97 -17.39
N ILE A 372 -25.88 24.03 -16.44
CA ILE A 372 -26.99 23.34 -15.78
C ILE A 372 -27.87 24.34 -14.99
N VAL A 373 -27.26 25.16 -14.15
CA VAL A 373 -27.99 26.15 -13.33
C VAL A 373 -28.79 27.12 -14.22
N VAL A 374 -28.16 27.65 -15.27
CA VAL A 374 -28.85 28.53 -16.22
C VAL A 374 -30.02 27.81 -16.90
N ALA A 375 -29.82 26.59 -17.40
CA ALA A 375 -30.85 25.80 -18.03
C ALA A 375 -32.03 25.53 -17.08
N MET A 376 -31.77 25.15 -15.82
CA MET A 376 -32.81 24.87 -14.83
C MET A 376 -33.62 26.10 -14.48
N VAL A 377 -32.99 27.25 -14.30
CA VAL A 377 -33.70 28.52 -14.04
C VAL A 377 -34.53 28.95 -15.23
N VAL A 378 -34.02 28.85 -16.46
CA VAL A 378 -34.73 29.24 -17.69
C VAL A 378 -35.92 28.33 -17.99
N LEU A 379 -35.77 27.00 -17.81
CA LEU A 379 -36.80 26.02 -18.17
C LEU A 379 -37.88 25.84 -17.09
N TYR A 380 -37.50 25.93 -15.80
CA TYR A 380 -38.36 25.57 -14.66
C TYR A 380 -38.55 26.70 -13.63
N GLY A 381 -37.99 27.88 -13.89
CA GLY A 381 -38.18 29.07 -13.05
C GLY A 381 -37.85 28.82 -11.58
N LEU A 382 -38.80 29.07 -10.69
CA LEU A 382 -38.60 28.91 -9.24
C LEU A 382 -38.26 27.47 -8.81
N PHE A 383 -38.85 26.48 -9.46
CA PHE A 383 -38.59 25.07 -9.13
C PHE A 383 -37.21 24.64 -9.67
N GLY A 384 -36.73 25.29 -10.74
CA GLY A 384 -35.34 25.19 -11.17
C GLY A 384 -34.37 25.65 -10.09
N ILE A 385 -34.63 26.78 -9.43
CA ILE A 385 -33.82 27.26 -8.31
C ILE A 385 -33.81 26.23 -7.14
N PHE A 386 -34.92 25.57 -6.84
CA PHE A 386 -34.92 24.52 -5.81
C PHE A 386 -34.10 23.32 -6.22
N ALA A 387 -34.09 22.93 -7.48
CA ALA A 387 -33.24 21.88 -8.01
C ALA A 387 -31.75 22.27 -7.98
N ASP A 388 -31.43 23.55 -8.27
CA ASP A 388 -30.06 24.08 -8.19
C ASP A 388 -29.53 24.08 -6.75
N VAL A 389 -30.35 24.46 -5.77
CA VAL A 389 -30.00 24.36 -4.36
C VAL A 389 -29.74 22.90 -3.98
N ALA A 390 -30.58 21.97 -4.44
CA ALA A 390 -30.37 20.54 -4.20
C ALA A 390 -29.10 20.03 -4.88
N LEU A 391 -28.73 20.54 -6.05
CA LEU A 391 -27.48 20.23 -6.76
C LEU A 391 -26.26 20.67 -5.96
N VAL A 392 -26.27 21.89 -5.41
CA VAL A 392 -25.17 22.36 -4.53
C VAL A 392 -25.06 21.49 -3.27
N LEU A 393 -26.19 21.17 -2.65
CA LEU A 393 -26.23 20.29 -1.49
C LEU A 393 -25.73 18.87 -1.83
N ASN A 394 -26.06 18.37 -3.02
CA ASN A 394 -25.54 17.09 -3.50
C ASN A 394 -24.02 17.10 -3.60
N PHE A 395 -23.44 18.13 -4.18
CA PHE A 395 -21.99 18.30 -4.25
C PHE A 395 -21.35 18.32 -2.85
N VAL A 396 -21.92 19.06 -1.91
CA VAL A 396 -21.46 19.11 -0.51
C VAL A 396 -21.54 17.73 0.14
N LEU A 397 -22.63 16.98 -0.09
CA LEU A 397 -22.78 15.63 0.46
C LEU A 397 -21.78 14.64 -0.15
N ILE A 398 -21.48 14.72 -1.45
CA ILE A 398 -20.45 13.90 -2.11
C ILE A 398 -19.10 14.18 -1.47
N MET A 399 -18.70 15.45 -1.34
CA MET A 399 -17.43 15.85 -0.73
C MET A 399 -17.32 15.39 0.73
N GLY A 400 -18.42 15.55 1.49
CA GLY A 400 -18.47 15.09 2.88
C GLY A 400 -18.33 13.56 2.99
N ALA A 401 -19.02 12.81 2.14
CA ALA A 401 -18.95 11.35 2.14
C ALA A 401 -17.54 10.84 1.72
N LEU A 402 -16.93 11.45 0.70
CA LEU A 402 -15.54 11.14 0.30
C LEU A 402 -14.56 11.40 1.44
N SER A 403 -14.73 12.51 2.18
CA SER A 403 -13.89 12.83 3.35
C SER A 403 -14.04 11.82 4.48
N VAL A 404 -15.27 11.39 4.79
CA VAL A 404 -15.55 10.39 5.85
C VAL A 404 -14.93 9.04 5.51
N LEU A 405 -15.01 8.63 4.23
CA LEU A 405 -14.49 7.35 3.76
C LEU A 405 -12.98 7.37 3.53
N GLY A 406 -12.33 8.54 3.62
CA GLY A 406 -10.91 8.69 3.26
C GLY A 406 -10.63 8.31 1.81
N ALA A 407 -11.62 8.51 0.92
CA ALA A 407 -11.52 8.10 -0.47
C ALA A 407 -10.58 9.01 -1.26
N THR A 408 -9.85 8.41 -2.19
CA THR A 408 -8.92 9.13 -3.06
C THR A 408 -9.67 9.67 -4.27
N LEU A 409 -9.63 11.00 -4.47
CA LEU A 409 -10.18 11.65 -5.64
C LEU A 409 -9.21 11.54 -6.81
N THR A 410 -9.61 10.80 -7.85
CA THR A 410 -8.85 10.62 -9.10
C THR A 410 -9.42 11.52 -10.21
N PHE A 411 -8.69 11.69 -11.32
CA PHE A 411 -9.20 12.45 -12.48
C PHE A 411 -10.50 11.83 -13.03
N PRO A 412 -10.62 10.50 -13.24
CA PRO A 412 -11.92 9.89 -13.52
C PRO A 412 -12.95 10.09 -12.41
N GLY A 413 -12.54 10.17 -11.15
CA GLY A 413 -13.43 10.49 -10.02
C GLY A 413 -14.06 11.88 -10.14
N ILE A 414 -13.31 12.90 -10.60
CA ILE A 414 -13.85 14.22 -10.92
C ILE A 414 -14.89 14.11 -12.06
N ALA A 415 -14.57 13.37 -13.12
CA ALA A 415 -15.52 13.12 -14.20
C ALA A 415 -16.80 12.42 -13.69
N GLY A 416 -16.66 11.46 -12.75
CA GLY A 416 -17.77 10.83 -12.04
C GLY A 416 -18.63 11.82 -11.25
N MET A 417 -18.02 12.78 -10.56
CA MET A 417 -18.76 13.85 -9.88
C MET A 417 -19.59 14.69 -10.86
N VAL A 418 -19.00 15.12 -11.97
CA VAL A 418 -19.70 15.89 -13.00
C VAL A 418 -20.87 15.09 -13.59
N LEU A 419 -20.64 13.80 -13.85
CA LEU A 419 -21.69 12.91 -14.34
C LEU A 419 -22.84 12.78 -13.33
N THR A 420 -22.53 12.62 -12.04
CA THR A 420 -23.57 12.52 -10.99
C THR A 420 -24.35 13.83 -10.79
N LEU A 421 -23.72 14.98 -11.02
CA LEU A 421 -24.44 16.25 -11.03
C LEU A 421 -25.47 16.29 -12.16
N GLY A 422 -25.12 15.80 -13.35
CA GLY A 422 -26.08 15.64 -14.47
C GLY A 422 -27.24 14.72 -14.10
N MET A 423 -26.94 13.53 -13.54
CA MET A 423 -28.01 12.59 -13.11
C MET A 423 -28.90 13.14 -12.00
N ALA A 424 -28.35 13.95 -11.09
CA ALA A 424 -29.14 14.59 -10.04
C ALA A 424 -30.15 15.61 -10.61
N VAL A 425 -29.76 16.33 -11.65
CA VAL A 425 -30.62 17.26 -12.37
C VAL A 425 -31.69 16.51 -13.16
N ASP A 426 -31.33 15.44 -13.85
CA ASP A 426 -32.25 14.61 -14.64
C ASP A 426 -33.40 14.08 -13.78
N ALA A 427 -33.14 13.62 -12.58
CA ALA A 427 -34.18 13.22 -11.63
C ALA A 427 -35.16 14.37 -11.30
N ASN A 428 -34.65 15.59 -11.12
CA ASN A 428 -35.49 16.75 -10.86
C ASN A 428 -36.30 17.17 -12.12
N VAL A 429 -35.68 17.13 -13.30
CA VAL A 429 -36.35 17.39 -14.60
C VAL A 429 -37.50 16.41 -14.79
N LEU A 430 -37.26 15.11 -14.57
CA LEU A 430 -38.29 14.10 -14.70
C LEU A 430 -39.50 14.35 -13.78
N ILE A 431 -39.25 14.72 -12.53
CA ILE A 431 -40.29 15.08 -11.57
C ILE A 431 -41.07 16.30 -12.09
N LEU A 432 -40.38 17.36 -12.50
CA LEU A 432 -41.02 18.62 -12.91
C LEU A 432 -41.79 18.49 -14.22
N GLU A 433 -41.28 17.73 -15.19
CA GLU A 433 -42.02 17.44 -16.42
C GLU A 433 -43.30 16.61 -16.14
N ARG A 434 -43.19 15.63 -15.23
CA ARG A 434 -44.40 14.87 -14.83
C ARG A 434 -45.42 15.79 -14.13
N VAL A 435 -44.97 16.70 -13.29
CA VAL A 435 -45.85 17.71 -12.67
C VAL A 435 -46.51 18.61 -13.76
N ARG A 436 -45.75 19.06 -14.77
CA ARG A 436 -46.23 19.84 -15.88
C ARG A 436 -47.30 19.10 -16.70
N GLU A 437 -47.10 17.82 -16.94
CA GLU A 437 -48.06 16.92 -17.60
C GLU A 437 -49.37 16.83 -16.80
N GLU A 438 -49.27 16.58 -15.49
CA GLU A 438 -50.41 16.48 -14.60
C GLU A 438 -51.20 17.79 -14.47
N MET A 439 -50.50 18.92 -14.54
CA MET A 439 -51.15 20.25 -14.63
C MET A 439 -51.92 20.44 -15.94
N ARG A 440 -51.37 19.95 -17.07
CA ARG A 440 -52.07 19.98 -18.38
C ARG A 440 -53.33 19.11 -18.39
N HIS A 441 -53.40 18.06 -17.58
CA HIS A 441 -54.58 17.24 -17.36
C HIS A 441 -55.60 17.88 -16.41
N GLY A 442 -55.41 19.14 -15.99
CA GLY A 442 -56.35 19.92 -15.19
C GLY A 442 -56.33 19.61 -13.69
N ARG A 443 -55.32 18.92 -13.19
CA ARG A 443 -55.16 18.66 -11.74
C ARG A 443 -54.77 19.95 -11.00
N SER A 444 -55.21 20.07 -9.74
CA SER A 444 -54.78 21.19 -8.90
C SER A 444 -53.28 21.18 -8.65
N PRO A 445 -52.63 22.34 -8.41
CA PRO A 445 -51.19 22.43 -8.17
C PRO A 445 -50.66 21.46 -7.13
N VAL A 446 -51.35 21.28 -6.02
CA VAL A 446 -50.96 20.36 -4.93
C VAL A 446 -51.08 18.92 -5.39
N THR A 447 -52.17 18.56 -6.06
CA THR A 447 -52.43 17.19 -6.56
C THR A 447 -51.45 16.81 -7.68
N ALA A 448 -51.20 17.76 -8.62
CA ALA A 448 -50.24 17.56 -9.70
C ALA A 448 -48.81 17.34 -9.16
N MET A 449 -48.38 18.12 -8.18
CA MET A 449 -47.08 17.95 -7.54
C MET A 449 -46.98 16.61 -6.81
N GLU A 450 -48.04 16.18 -6.10
CA GLU A 450 -48.07 14.92 -5.41
C GLU A 450 -48.02 13.71 -6.36
N ALA A 451 -48.77 13.81 -7.49
CA ALA A 451 -48.76 12.79 -8.53
C ALA A 451 -47.39 12.71 -9.23
N GLY A 452 -46.81 13.85 -9.60
CA GLY A 452 -45.52 13.95 -10.26
C GLY A 452 -44.40 13.28 -9.44
N TYR A 453 -44.30 13.60 -8.15
CA TYR A 453 -43.32 12.94 -7.27
C TYR A 453 -43.57 11.43 -7.11
N ARG A 454 -44.80 10.99 -7.05
CA ARG A 454 -45.13 9.57 -6.88
C ARG A 454 -44.80 8.76 -8.13
N GLU A 455 -45.16 9.27 -9.30
CA GLU A 455 -45.01 8.55 -10.56
C GLU A 455 -43.56 8.60 -11.08
N ALA A 456 -42.88 9.73 -10.94
CA ALA A 456 -41.46 9.82 -11.28
C ALA A 456 -40.56 8.98 -10.36
N GLN A 457 -40.96 8.77 -9.11
CA GLN A 457 -40.13 8.04 -8.14
C GLN A 457 -39.77 6.61 -8.60
N ALA A 458 -40.72 5.88 -9.22
CA ALA A 458 -40.45 4.53 -9.71
C ALA A 458 -39.38 4.55 -10.81
N THR A 459 -39.52 5.42 -11.79
CA THR A 459 -38.55 5.57 -12.90
C THR A 459 -37.17 5.99 -12.39
N ILE A 460 -37.12 6.92 -11.42
CA ILE A 460 -35.86 7.37 -10.81
C ILE A 460 -35.17 6.19 -10.06
N ILE A 461 -35.92 5.36 -9.34
CA ILE A 461 -35.37 4.18 -8.66
C ILE A 461 -34.83 3.19 -9.67
N ASP A 462 -35.57 2.87 -10.72
CA ASP A 462 -35.17 1.90 -11.74
C ASP A 462 -33.89 2.33 -12.45
N ALA A 463 -33.79 3.61 -12.84
CA ALA A 463 -32.59 4.18 -13.44
C ALA A 463 -31.40 4.13 -12.48
N ASN A 464 -31.57 4.53 -11.23
CA ASN A 464 -30.50 4.54 -10.24
C ASN A 464 -30.02 3.12 -9.87
N VAL A 465 -30.95 2.13 -9.81
CA VAL A 465 -30.57 0.71 -9.57
C VAL A 465 -29.71 0.20 -10.72
N THR A 466 -30.06 0.50 -11.96
CA THR A 466 -29.27 0.10 -13.14
C THR A 466 -27.86 0.71 -13.09
N HIS A 467 -27.76 2.01 -12.82
CA HIS A 467 -26.45 2.67 -12.67
C HIS A 467 -25.65 2.11 -11.49
N PHE A 468 -26.31 1.84 -10.36
CA PHE A 468 -25.67 1.29 -9.17
C PHE A 468 -25.07 -0.11 -9.44
N ILE A 469 -25.82 -0.99 -10.13
CA ILE A 469 -25.31 -2.32 -10.51
C ILE A 469 -24.09 -2.19 -11.41
N ALA A 470 -24.16 -1.38 -12.47
CA ALA A 470 -23.01 -1.15 -13.37
C ALA A 470 -21.79 -0.62 -12.61
N THR A 471 -22.01 0.32 -11.69
CA THR A 471 -20.93 0.91 -10.90
C THR A 471 -20.33 -0.07 -9.89
N LEU A 472 -21.14 -0.98 -9.34
CA LEU A 472 -20.66 -2.04 -8.45
C LEU A 472 -19.69 -2.99 -9.18
N PHE A 473 -19.96 -3.33 -10.44
CA PHE A 473 -19.01 -4.09 -11.27
C PHE A 473 -17.71 -3.31 -11.49
N LEU A 474 -17.78 -2.01 -11.75
CA LEU A 474 -16.58 -1.17 -11.88
C LEU A 474 -15.78 -1.08 -10.57
N PHE A 475 -16.45 -1.11 -9.42
CA PHE A 475 -15.80 -1.11 -8.12
C PHE A 475 -15.09 -2.44 -7.83
N GLU A 476 -15.72 -3.58 -8.13
CA GLU A 476 -15.17 -4.91 -7.84
C GLU A 476 -14.03 -5.28 -8.79
N PHE A 477 -14.22 -5.04 -10.10
CA PHE A 477 -13.25 -5.45 -11.12
C PHE A 477 -12.31 -4.31 -11.56
N GLY A 478 -12.57 -3.08 -11.15
CA GLY A 478 -11.72 -1.93 -11.48
C GLY A 478 -10.48 -1.85 -10.61
N SER A 479 -9.40 -1.31 -11.17
CA SER A 479 -8.15 -1.03 -10.45
C SER A 479 -7.83 0.47 -10.49
N GLY A 480 -7.08 0.95 -9.49
CA GLY A 480 -6.54 2.31 -9.46
C GLY A 480 -7.59 3.42 -9.73
N PRO A 481 -7.40 4.23 -10.79
CA PRO A 481 -8.29 5.35 -11.12
C PRO A 481 -9.74 4.94 -11.39
N ILE A 482 -9.99 3.76 -11.97
CA ILE A 482 -11.35 3.25 -12.26
C ILE A 482 -12.11 2.99 -10.97
N LYS A 483 -11.44 2.46 -9.95
CA LYS A 483 -12.04 2.23 -8.63
C LYS A 483 -12.43 3.55 -7.96
N GLY A 484 -11.59 4.59 -8.08
CA GLY A 484 -11.91 5.95 -7.62
C GLY A 484 -13.15 6.53 -8.31
N PHE A 485 -13.28 6.35 -9.63
CA PHE A 485 -14.48 6.71 -10.38
C PHE A 485 -15.72 5.98 -9.87
N ALA A 486 -15.64 4.67 -9.66
CA ALA A 486 -16.75 3.87 -9.16
C ALA A 486 -17.21 4.30 -7.76
N ILE A 487 -16.28 4.57 -6.84
CA ILE A 487 -16.60 5.06 -5.49
C ILE A 487 -17.36 6.39 -5.57
N THR A 488 -16.87 7.32 -6.39
CA THR A 488 -17.51 8.64 -6.58
C THR A 488 -18.92 8.50 -7.14
N LEU A 489 -19.12 7.59 -8.12
CA LEU A 489 -20.44 7.32 -8.69
C LEU A 489 -21.40 6.69 -7.68
N ILE A 490 -20.97 5.70 -6.89
CA ILE A 490 -21.82 5.05 -5.87
C ILE A 490 -22.33 6.11 -4.87
N ILE A 491 -21.41 6.93 -4.36
CA ILE A 491 -21.75 8.01 -3.44
C ILE A 491 -22.69 9.00 -4.12
N GLY A 492 -22.37 9.41 -5.35
CA GLY A 492 -23.14 10.36 -6.13
C GLY A 492 -24.57 9.89 -6.43
N ILE A 493 -24.78 8.62 -6.78
CA ILE A 493 -26.10 8.02 -6.98
C ILE A 493 -26.93 8.08 -5.68
N ALA A 494 -26.33 7.70 -4.54
CA ALA A 494 -27.02 7.73 -3.27
C ALA A 494 -27.41 9.16 -2.83
N THR A 495 -26.47 10.10 -2.96
CA THR A 495 -26.70 11.51 -2.58
C THR A 495 -27.62 12.24 -3.54
N SER A 496 -27.55 11.95 -4.86
CA SER A 496 -28.46 12.54 -5.86
C SER A 496 -29.90 12.07 -5.65
N PHE A 497 -30.11 10.78 -5.37
CA PHE A 497 -31.43 10.26 -5.01
C PHE A 497 -31.96 10.94 -3.74
N PHE A 498 -31.13 11.08 -2.72
CA PHE A 498 -31.53 11.75 -1.48
C PHE A 498 -31.91 13.22 -1.73
N THR A 499 -31.10 13.98 -2.47
CA THR A 499 -31.35 15.41 -2.69
C THR A 499 -32.54 15.65 -3.61
N SER A 500 -32.71 14.88 -4.70
CA SER A 500 -33.81 15.04 -5.63
C SER A 500 -35.15 14.59 -5.05
N VAL A 501 -35.21 13.49 -4.30
CA VAL A 501 -36.48 12.95 -3.79
C VAL A 501 -36.88 13.56 -2.45
N PHE A 502 -35.93 13.85 -1.55
CA PHE A 502 -36.28 14.32 -0.21
C PHE A 502 -36.07 15.82 -0.05
N VAL A 503 -34.94 16.39 -0.51
CA VAL A 503 -34.62 17.80 -0.28
C VAL A 503 -35.48 18.70 -1.16
N THR A 504 -35.54 18.48 -2.48
CA THR A 504 -36.39 19.28 -3.39
C THR A 504 -37.85 19.16 -3.03
N ARG A 505 -38.33 17.96 -2.66
CA ARG A 505 -39.70 17.75 -2.19
C ARG A 505 -40.00 18.51 -0.90
N LEU A 506 -39.06 18.57 0.05
CA LEU A 506 -39.22 19.36 1.28
C LEU A 506 -39.35 20.84 0.96
N MET A 507 -38.45 21.39 0.11
CA MET A 507 -38.48 22.81 -0.30
C MET A 507 -39.77 23.15 -1.02
N THR A 508 -40.16 22.34 -1.99
CA THR A 508 -41.43 22.49 -2.75
C THR A 508 -42.64 22.42 -1.83
N SER A 509 -42.68 21.47 -0.89
CA SER A 509 -43.82 21.35 0.04
C SER A 509 -43.94 22.55 0.98
N MET A 510 -42.80 23.09 1.45
CA MET A 510 -42.78 24.29 2.29
C MET A 510 -43.29 25.52 1.52
N TRP A 511 -42.85 25.67 0.28
CA TRP A 511 -43.29 26.79 -0.57
C TRP A 511 -44.80 26.71 -0.89
N LEU A 512 -45.30 25.53 -1.32
CA LEU A 512 -46.73 25.30 -1.60
C LEU A 512 -47.62 25.60 -0.40
N ARG A 513 -47.22 25.21 0.80
CA ARG A 513 -47.96 25.51 2.04
C ARG A 513 -48.08 27.00 2.35
N ARG A 514 -46.98 27.75 2.09
CA ARG A 514 -46.94 29.18 2.38
C ARG A 514 -47.71 30.01 1.33
N ARG A 515 -47.52 29.70 0.05
CA ARG A 515 -48.04 30.54 -1.07
C ARG A 515 -49.40 30.12 -1.59
N ARG A 516 -49.78 28.83 -1.48
CA ARG A 516 -51.03 28.24 -2.00
C ARG A 516 -51.40 28.78 -3.40
N PRO A 517 -50.54 28.66 -4.40
CA PRO A 517 -50.72 29.26 -5.71
C PRO A 517 -51.87 28.58 -6.46
N LYS A 518 -52.60 29.36 -7.29
CA LYS A 518 -53.60 28.82 -8.22
C LYS A 518 -52.99 28.16 -9.45
N LEU A 519 -51.79 28.61 -9.86
CA LEU A 519 -50.99 28.05 -10.96
C LEU A 519 -49.54 27.89 -10.48
N LEU A 520 -48.85 26.86 -10.97
CA LEU A 520 -47.43 26.66 -10.70
C LEU A 520 -46.62 27.46 -11.74
N PRO A 521 -45.58 28.20 -11.34
CA PRO A 521 -44.66 28.85 -12.25
C PRO A 521 -43.62 27.80 -12.78
N LEU A 522 -44.12 26.92 -13.67
CA LEU A 522 -43.36 25.84 -14.33
C LEU A 522 -43.30 26.09 -15.83
#